data_bd1b588b2a27069b4ea17134dfaa6f6c
#
_entry.id   bd1b588b2a27069b4ea17134dfaa6f6c
#
_cell.length_a   1.000
_cell.length_b   1.000
_cell.length_c   1.000
_cell.angle_alpha   90.00
_cell.angle_beta   90.00
_cell.angle_gamma   90.00
#
_symmetry.space_group_name_H-M   'P 1'
#
loop_
_entity.id
_entity.type
_entity.pdbx_description
1 polymer ?
#
loop_
_entity_poly.entity_id
_entity_poly.type
_entity_poly.pdbx_seq_one_letter_code
_entity_poly.pdbx_strand_id
1 'polypeptide(L)'
;MASVNKVILIGNLGKDPEIRTTPQGTSLARFSVATTTTWKDSSGARQEKTEWHDVVAWEKLAQICGEYLHKGKMVYVEGSLQTRSWEDQNGQKRYKTEIKANNVVMLSPRDASRAPGAGAAAASGPREVSEVAETPTYDDDVPF
;
A
#
# COMPACT_ATOMS: atom_id res chain seq x y z
N MET A 1 14.23 13.23 -26.02
CA MET A 1 13.79 11.82 -25.93
C MET A 1 12.62 11.73 -24.98
N ALA A 2 11.50 11.20 -25.42
CA ALA A 2 10.32 11.05 -24.58
C ALA A 2 10.41 9.76 -23.78
N SER A 3 10.08 9.82 -22.50
CA SER A 3 10.07 8.64 -21.63
C SER A 3 8.97 8.78 -20.58
N VAL A 4 8.56 7.66 -20.00
CA VAL A 4 7.66 7.63 -18.88
C VAL A 4 8.21 6.70 -17.80
N ASN A 5 8.09 7.13 -16.56
CA ASN A 5 8.44 6.31 -15.40
C ASN A 5 7.39 6.58 -14.33
N LYS A 6 6.42 5.70 -14.24
CA LYS A 6 5.29 5.87 -13.33
C LYS A 6 4.86 4.53 -12.75
N VAL A 7 4.60 4.52 -11.44
CA VAL A 7 4.10 3.37 -10.71
C VAL A 7 2.83 3.78 -9.99
N ILE A 8 1.83 2.93 -10.07
CA ILE A 8 0.56 3.09 -9.35
C ILE A 8 0.27 1.78 -8.64
N LEU A 9 0.09 1.85 -7.33
CA LEU A 9 -0.19 0.69 -6.49
C LEU A 9 -1.35 0.95 -5.56
N ILE A 10 -2.17 -0.07 -5.33
CA ILE A 10 -3.11 -0.13 -4.22
C ILE A 10 -2.81 -1.43 -3.49
N GLY A 11 -2.54 -1.34 -2.20
CA GLY A 11 -2.25 -2.51 -1.40
C GLY A 11 -2.17 -2.19 0.08
N ASN A 12 -1.77 -3.17 0.86
CA ASN A 12 -1.72 -3.03 2.31
C ASN A 12 -0.28 -3.02 2.81
N LEU A 13 -0.02 -2.22 3.84
CA LEU A 13 1.28 -2.21 4.49
C LEU A 13 1.51 -3.53 5.23
N GLY A 14 2.71 -4.09 5.06
CA GLY A 14 3.10 -5.32 5.76
C GLY A 14 3.62 -5.08 7.17
N LYS A 15 4.05 -3.86 7.46
CA LYS A 15 4.54 -3.45 8.77
C LYS A 15 4.46 -1.93 8.89
N ASP A 16 4.70 -1.42 10.09
CA ASP A 16 4.72 0.02 10.32
C ASP A 16 5.82 0.69 9.50
N PRO A 17 5.59 1.91 8.99
CA PRO A 17 6.64 2.64 8.28
C PRO A 17 7.84 2.91 9.16
N GLU A 18 9.02 2.81 8.58
CA GLU A 18 10.27 3.18 9.24
C GLU A 18 10.58 4.63 8.88
N ILE A 19 10.67 5.48 9.90
CA ILE A 19 10.94 6.90 9.73
C ILE A 19 12.36 7.18 10.11
N ARG A 20 13.09 7.84 9.22
CA ARG A 20 14.48 8.26 9.46
C ARG A 20 14.67 9.70 9.06
N THR A 21 15.70 10.31 9.64
CA THR A 21 16.15 11.64 9.25
C THR A 21 17.55 11.50 8.66
N THR A 22 17.75 12.09 7.49
CA THR A 22 19.06 12.09 6.84
C THR A 22 20.01 13.04 7.57
N PRO A 23 21.34 12.94 7.35
CA PRO A 23 22.29 13.89 7.93
C PRO A 23 22.03 15.34 7.54
N GLN A 24 21.34 15.57 6.43
CA GLN A 24 20.96 16.92 6.01
C GLN A 24 19.67 17.41 6.68
N GLY A 25 19.06 16.60 7.55
CA GLY A 25 17.83 16.97 8.25
C GLY A 25 16.54 16.67 7.48
N THR A 26 16.62 15.94 6.38
CA THR A 26 15.46 15.58 5.57
C THR A 26 14.79 14.33 6.12
N SER A 27 13.47 14.38 6.29
CA SER A 27 12.70 13.22 6.72
C SER A 27 12.54 12.21 5.59
N LEU A 28 12.62 10.94 5.93
CA LEU A 28 12.51 9.81 5.03
C LEU A 28 11.62 8.74 5.65
N ALA A 29 10.64 8.25 4.92
CA ALA A 29 9.81 7.12 5.33
C ALA A 29 10.01 5.96 4.37
N ARG A 30 10.18 4.76 4.91
CA ARG A 30 10.26 3.52 4.15
C ARG A 30 9.17 2.59 4.61
N PHE A 31 8.44 2.02 3.65
CA PHE A 31 7.42 1.03 3.96
C PHE A 31 7.25 0.07 2.78
N SER A 32 6.66 -1.08 3.06
CA SER A 32 6.37 -2.08 2.04
C SER A 32 4.89 -2.21 1.83
N VAL A 33 4.48 -2.27 0.58
CA VAL A 33 3.09 -2.43 0.17
C VAL A 33 2.93 -3.80 -0.50
N ALA A 34 1.98 -4.57 -0.02
CA ALA A 34 1.66 -5.87 -0.59
C ALA A 34 0.53 -5.75 -1.60
N THR A 35 0.76 -6.28 -2.78
CA THR A 35 -0.29 -6.45 -3.80
C THR A 35 -0.47 -7.93 -4.05
N THR A 36 -1.71 -8.38 -4.07
CA THR A 36 -2.03 -9.79 -4.21
C THR A 36 -2.79 -10.02 -5.51
N THR A 37 -2.32 -10.99 -6.29
CA THR A 37 -2.97 -11.42 -7.51
C THR A 37 -3.49 -12.84 -7.30
N THR A 38 -4.72 -13.07 -7.73
CA THR A 38 -5.34 -14.40 -7.66
C THR A 38 -5.72 -14.86 -9.07
N TRP A 39 -5.52 -16.15 -9.33
CA TRP A 39 -5.87 -16.74 -10.61
C TRP A 39 -6.24 -18.20 -10.41
N LYS A 40 -6.86 -18.80 -11.42
CA LYS A 40 -7.07 -20.23 -11.46
C LYS A 40 -6.02 -20.87 -12.35
N ASP A 41 -5.45 -21.97 -11.88
CA ASP A 41 -4.49 -22.72 -12.68
C ASP A 41 -5.21 -23.66 -13.67
N SER A 42 -4.45 -24.43 -14.44
CA SER A 42 -5.00 -25.35 -15.43
C SER A 42 -5.85 -26.48 -14.82
N SER A 43 -5.66 -26.78 -13.54
CA SER A 43 -6.45 -27.78 -12.83
C SER A 43 -7.75 -27.19 -12.21
N GLY A 44 -7.96 -25.89 -12.34
CA GLY A 44 -9.09 -25.19 -11.72
C GLY A 44 -8.87 -24.78 -10.27
N ALA A 45 -7.70 -25.04 -9.71
CA ALA A 45 -7.37 -24.64 -8.36
C ALA A 45 -7.05 -23.13 -8.30
N ARG A 46 -7.55 -22.48 -7.26
CA ARG A 46 -7.28 -21.06 -7.03
C ARG A 46 -5.86 -20.88 -6.51
N GLN A 47 -5.10 -20.05 -7.19
CA GLN A 47 -3.75 -19.68 -6.80
C GLN A 47 -3.69 -18.21 -6.40
N GLU A 48 -2.76 -17.89 -5.51
CA GLU A 48 -2.58 -16.55 -5.00
C GLU A 48 -1.09 -16.23 -4.92
N LYS A 49 -0.73 -15.03 -5.34
CA LYS A 49 0.66 -14.56 -5.23
C LYS A 49 0.66 -13.13 -4.71
N THR A 50 1.50 -12.89 -3.71
CA THR A 50 1.71 -11.56 -3.14
C THR A 50 3.06 -11.03 -3.57
N GLU A 51 3.06 -9.82 -4.12
CA GLU A 51 4.25 -9.06 -4.43
C GLU A 51 4.45 -7.98 -3.37
N TRP A 52 5.68 -7.83 -2.90
CA TRP A 52 6.06 -6.81 -1.94
C TRP A 52 6.81 -5.69 -2.64
N HIS A 53 6.32 -4.47 -2.48
CA HIS A 53 6.90 -3.29 -3.12
C HIS A 53 7.49 -2.38 -2.05
N ASP A 54 8.76 -2.06 -2.20
CA ASP A 54 9.42 -1.13 -1.29
C ASP A 54 9.18 0.30 -1.74
N VAL A 55 8.63 1.11 -0.86
CA VAL A 55 8.26 2.49 -1.14
C VAL A 55 9.03 3.42 -0.22
N VAL A 56 9.50 4.51 -0.80
CA VAL A 56 10.22 5.57 -0.10
C VAL A 56 9.48 6.88 -0.29
N ALA A 57 9.22 7.58 0.80
CA ALA A 57 8.63 8.91 0.79
C ALA A 57 9.59 9.90 1.44
N TRP A 58 9.62 11.13 0.93
CA TRP A 58 10.53 12.16 1.36
C TRP A 58 9.81 13.37 1.94
N GLU A 59 10.46 14.04 2.88
CA GLU A 59 10.06 15.33 3.42
C GLU A 59 8.64 15.31 4.01
N LYS A 60 7.78 16.20 3.56
CA LYS A 60 6.41 16.32 4.07
C LYS A 60 5.60 15.03 3.90
N LEU A 61 5.77 14.35 2.78
CA LEU A 61 5.10 13.08 2.53
C LEU A 61 5.57 12.00 3.51
N ALA A 62 6.86 12.00 3.86
CA ALA A 62 7.40 11.10 4.87
C ALA A 62 6.77 11.34 6.24
N GLN A 63 6.57 12.58 6.61
CA GLN A 63 5.93 12.94 7.87
C GLN A 63 4.47 12.47 7.91
N ILE A 64 3.74 12.65 6.81
CA ILE A 64 2.37 12.19 6.68
C ILE A 64 2.30 10.66 6.81
N CYS A 65 3.19 9.95 6.13
CA CYS A 65 3.24 8.50 6.20
C CYS A 65 3.54 8.02 7.62
N GLY A 66 4.47 8.64 8.30
CA GLY A 66 4.82 8.28 9.68
C GLY A 66 3.69 8.54 10.67
N GLU A 67 2.89 9.56 10.41
CA GLU A 67 1.80 9.95 11.30
C GLU A 67 0.55 9.10 11.12
N TYR A 68 0.22 8.73 9.89
CA TYR A 68 -1.07 8.11 9.58
C TYR A 68 -0.98 6.64 9.14
N LEU A 69 0.15 6.17 8.66
CA LEU A 69 0.28 4.80 8.19
C LEU A 69 0.72 3.85 9.30
N HIS A 70 0.19 2.64 9.26
CA HIS A 70 0.62 1.55 10.14
C HIS A 70 0.36 0.21 9.46
N LYS A 71 0.86 -0.85 10.05
CA LYS A 71 0.67 -2.22 9.55
C LYS A 71 -0.80 -2.51 9.25
N GLY A 72 -1.05 -3.08 8.09
CA GLY A 72 -2.38 -3.49 7.64
C GLY A 72 -3.18 -2.40 6.94
N LYS A 73 -2.72 -1.16 6.96
CA LYS A 73 -3.43 -0.06 6.31
C LYS A 73 -3.42 -0.19 4.80
N MET A 74 -4.56 0.06 4.18
CA MET A 74 -4.66 0.08 2.72
C MET A 74 -4.32 1.47 2.20
N VAL A 75 -3.46 1.53 1.18
CA VAL A 75 -3.00 2.79 0.60
C VAL A 75 -2.98 2.74 -0.91
N TYR A 76 -3.19 3.91 -1.51
CA TYR A 76 -2.88 4.19 -2.89
C TYR A 76 -1.55 4.92 -2.95
N VAL A 77 -0.62 4.40 -3.73
CA VAL A 77 0.69 5.01 -3.91
C VAL A 77 0.90 5.32 -5.38
N GLU A 78 1.31 6.52 -5.66
CA GLU A 78 1.70 6.96 -7.00
C GLU A 78 3.13 7.48 -6.92
N GLY A 79 3.97 7.03 -7.84
CA GLY A 79 5.36 7.46 -7.85
C GLY A 79 6.11 6.97 -9.08
N SER A 80 7.41 6.85 -8.94
CA SER A 80 8.30 6.41 -10.00
C SER A 80 9.28 5.37 -9.48
N LEU A 81 9.81 4.55 -10.37
CA LEU A 81 10.88 3.60 -10.03
C LEU A 81 12.19 4.35 -9.91
N GLN A 82 12.93 4.02 -8.87
CA GLN A 82 14.26 4.57 -8.63
C GLN A 82 15.18 3.44 -8.19
N THR A 83 16.32 3.31 -8.84
CA THR A 83 17.34 2.34 -8.47
C THR A 83 18.47 3.06 -7.75
N ARG A 84 18.80 2.57 -6.56
CA ARG A 84 19.98 3.02 -5.84
C ARG A 84 21.04 1.94 -5.83
N SER A 85 22.29 2.34 -5.72
CA SER A 85 23.41 1.42 -5.64
C SER A 85 24.28 1.76 -4.45
N TRP A 86 24.91 0.74 -3.88
CA TRP A 86 25.88 0.89 -2.78
C TRP A 86 26.87 -0.25 -2.83
N GLU A 87 27.97 -0.10 -2.15
CA GLU A 87 28.93 -1.19 -1.96
C GLU A 87 28.67 -1.86 -0.60
N ASP A 88 28.61 -3.19 -0.61
CA ASP A 88 28.48 -3.95 0.63
C ASP A 88 29.84 -4.10 1.34
N GLN A 89 29.84 -4.78 2.47
CA GLN A 89 31.04 -4.98 3.29
C GLN A 89 32.13 -5.77 2.55
N ASN A 90 31.75 -6.54 1.53
CA ASN A 90 32.66 -7.32 0.71
C ASN A 90 33.16 -6.58 -0.54
N GLY A 91 32.81 -5.30 -0.66
CA GLY A 91 33.18 -4.49 -1.81
C GLY A 91 32.36 -4.78 -3.07
N GLN A 92 31.30 -5.58 -2.96
CA GLN A 92 30.41 -5.88 -4.08
C GLN A 92 29.38 -4.77 -4.26
N LYS A 93 29.20 -4.36 -5.50
CA LYS A 93 28.19 -3.36 -5.83
C LYS A 93 26.80 -3.99 -5.78
N ARG A 94 25.93 -3.40 -4.99
CA ARG A 94 24.54 -3.82 -4.83
C ARG A 94 23.61 -2.79 -5.42
N TYR A 95 22.49 -3.26 -5.94
CA TYR A 95 21.43 -2.42 -6.51
C TYR A 95 20.11 -2.78 -5.88
N LYS A 96 19.28 -1.78 -5.67
CA LYS A 96 17.93 -1.98 -5.22
C LYS A 96 17.01 -1.00 -5.94
N THR A 97 15.93 -1.53 -6.53
CA THR A 97 14.90 -0.72 -7.14
C THR A 97 13.78 -0.49 -6.14
N GLU A 98 13.45 0.76 -5.92
CA GLU A 98 12.42 1.20 -4.99
C GLU A 98 11.43 2.09 -5.72
N ILE A 99 10.28 2.32 -5.10
CA ILE A 99 9.30 3.27 -5.60
C ILE A 99 9.45 4.56 -4.81
N LYS A 100 9.79 5.63 -5.50
CA LYS A 100 9.78 6.97 -4.90
C LYS A 100 8.37 7.52 -4.99
N ALA A 101 7.69 7.62 -3.85
CA ALA A 101 6.31 8.07 -3.80
C ALA A 101 6.22 9.58 -4.06
N ASN A 102 5.32 9.95 -4.93
CA ASN A 102 4.95 11.34 -5.18
C ASN A 102 3.62 11.68 -4.48
N ASN A 103 2.75 10.68 -4.34
CA ASN A 103 1.46 10.85 -3.70
C ASN A 103 1.06 9.57 -2.97
N VAL A 104 0.53 9.70 -1.77
CA VAL A 104 0.01 8.59 -0.98
C VAL A 104 -1.37 8.98 -0.47
N VAL A 105 -2.35 8.15 -0.76
CA VAL A 105 -3.72 8.34 -0.29
C VAL A 105 -4.12 7.15 0.57
N MET A 106 -4.62 7.41 1.76
CA MET A 106 -5.08 6.36 2.66
C MET A 106 -6.48 5.94 2.27
N LEU A 107 -6.66 4.66 2.02
CA LEU A 107 -7.92 4.08 1.58
C LEU A 107 -8.65 3.34 2.70
N SER A 108 -7.94 2.97 3.77
CA SER A 108 -8.57 2.34 4.92
C SER A 108 -9.45 3.34 5.68
N PRO A 109 -10.55 2.87 6.27
CA PRO A 109 -11.33 3.70 7.17
C PRO A 109 -10.46 4.22 8.32
N ARG A 110 -10.83 5.37 8.87
CA ARG A 110 -10.18 5.88 10.09
C ARG A 110 -10.31 4.85 11.19
N ASP A 111 -9.27 4.68 11.96
CA ASP A 111 -9.30 3.79 13.11
C ASP A 111 -10.37 4.27 14.10
N ALA A 112 -11.35 3.41 14.31
CA ALA A 112 -12.45 3.70 15.23
C ALA A 112 -11.96 3.96 16.67
N SER A 113 -10.78 3.45 17.01
CA SER A 113 -10.16 3.65 18.31
C SER A 113 -9.68 5.09 18.56
N ARG A 114 -9.62 5.91 17.54
CA ARG A 114 -9.19 7.31 17.64
C ARG A 114 -10.32 8.33 17.52
N ALA A 115 -11.54 7.88 17.28
CA ALA A 115 -12.69 8.75 17.19
C ALA A 115 -13.32 8.90 18.59
N PRO A 116 -13.20 10.06 19.26
CA PRO A 116 -13.86 10.25 20.54
C PRO A 116 -15.38 10.19 20.33
N GLY A 117 -16.04 9.30 21.06
CA GLY A 117 -17.49 9.17 21.01
C GLY A 117 -18.04 8.21 19.97
N ALA A 118 -17.20 7.56 19.19
CA ALA A 118 -17.70 6.62 18.21
C ALA A 118 -18.29 5.34 18.80
N GLY A 119 -18.02 5.07 20.06
CA GLY A 119 -18.51 3.87 20.72
C GLY A 119 -19.97 3.89 21.09
N ALA A 120 -20.59 5.04 21.12
CA ALA A 120 -21.95 5.17 21.56
C ALA A 120 -22.99 4.96 20.46
N ALA A 121 -22.60 5.07 19.24
CA ALA A 121 -23.52 4.98 18.11
C ALA A 121 -23.73 3.57 17.57
N ALA A 122 -22.96 2.65 18.04
CA ALA A 122 -22.98 1.29 17.53
C ALA A 122 -24.09 0.42 18.13
N ALA A 123 -24.87 0.96 19.02
CA ALA A 123 -25.89 0.21 19.69
C ALA A 123 -27.24 0.25 18.99
N SER A 124 -27.33 0.80 17.86
CA SER A 124 -28.52 0.64 17.04
C SER A 124 -28.65 -0.83 16.70
N GLY A 125 -29.74 -1.41 17.11
CA GLY A 125 -30.03 -2.82 17.03
C GLY A 125 -29.79 -3.46 15.68
N PRO A 126 -30.07 -4.74 15.59
CA PRO A 126 -29.76 -5.49 14.39
C PRO A 126 -30.42 -4.82 13.21
N ARG A 127 -29.64 -4.21 12.39
CA ARG A 127 -30.07 -4.01 11.04
C ARG A 127 -30.18 -5.40 10.46
N GLU A 128 -31.38 -5.88 10.45
CA GLU A 128 -31.66 -6.92 9.51
C GLU A 128 -31.25 -6.41 8.16
N VAL A 129 -30.06 -6.78 7.78
CA VAL A 129 -29.74 -6.75 6.38
C VAL A 129 -30.45 -7.95 5.80
N SER A 130 -31.73 -7.84 5.72
CA SER A 130 -32.56 -8.85 5.08
C SER A 130 -32.53 -8.74 3.58
N GLU A 131 -31.74 -7.86 3.07
CA GLU A 131 -31.57 -7.81 1.64
C GLU A 131 -30.19 -8.32 1.34
N VAL A 132 -30.14 -9.56 1.02
CA VAL A 132 -29.12 -10.05 0.12
C VAL A 132 -29.26 -9.18 -1.11
N ALA A 133 -28.48 -8.13 -1.15
CA ALA A 133 -28.26 -7.46 -2.39
C ALA A 133 -27.91 -8.58 -3.39
N GLU A 134 -28.75 -8.78 -4.33
CA GLU A 134 -28.39 -9.55 -5.50
C GLU A 134 -27.03 -9.00 -5.91
N THR A 135 -26.04 -9.78 -5.66
CA THR A 135 -24.74 -9.51 -6.25
C THR A 135 -25.03 -9.40 -7.73
N PRO A 136 -24.81 -8.27 -8.34
CA PRO A 136 -24.85 -8.24 -9.78
C PRO A 136 -23.83 -9.27 -10.23
N THR A 137 -24.34 -10.31 -10.81
CA THR A 137 -23.49 -11.18 -11.58
C THR A 137 -22.88 -10.30 -12.65
N TYR A 138 -21.74 -9.75 -12.34
CA TYR A 138 -20.91 -9.21 -13.37
C TYR A 138 -20.57 -10.40 -14.25
N ASP A 139 -21.22 -10.40 -15.36
CA ASP A 139 -20.86 -11.27 -16.45
C ASP A 139 -19.39 -10.96 -16.74
N ASP A 140 -18.55 -11.86 -16.33
CA ASP A 140 -17.10 -11.73 -16.45
C ASP A 140 -16.64 -11.95 -17.89
N ASP A 141 -17.45 -11.54 -18.81
CA ASP A 141 -17.09 -11.54 -20.21
C ASP A 141 -16.45 -10.21 -20.60
N VAL A 142 -15.44 -9.83 -19.86
CA VAL A 142 -14.54 -8.80 -20.35
C VAL A 142 -13.36 -9.52 -21.01
N PRO A 143 -13.28 -9.54 -22.32
CA PRO A 143 -12.14 -10.13 -22.99
C PRO A 143 -10.95 -9.21 -22.85
N PHE A 144 -10.01 -9.63 -22.06
CA PHE A 144 -8.67 -9.05 -22.04
C PHE A 144 -7.72 -9.98 -22.76
#